data_087fb48b7e5727b04a4ddad029788f99
#
_entry.id   087fb48b7e5727b04a4ddad029788f99
#
_cell.length_a   1.000
_cell.length_b   1.000
_cell.length_c   1.000
_cell.angle_alpha   90.00
_cell.angle_beta   90.00
_cell.angle_gamma   90.00
#
_symmetry.space_group_name_H-M   'P 1'
#
loop_
_entity.id
_entity.type
_entity.pdbx_description
1 polymer ?
#
loop_
_entity_poly.entity_id
_entity_poly.type
_entity_poly.pdbx_seq_one_letter_code
_entity_poly.pdbx_strand_id
1 'polypeptide(L)'
;MELVLAQNEIPQLLKVLELPKNRGIYLLSGNLASGKTTLVQAMVKALGVVANVTSPTYLTALEYGKGIYHYDIYQRDLNTLFALGFLEELEKEGWHFIEWGDENLAKILKDIGLPFWRITITQEGNKRKYTLGEY
;
A
#
# COMPACT_ATOMS: atom_id res chain seq x y z
N MET A 1 -15.47 -1.17 5.51
CA MET A 1 -15.74 0.28 5.47
C MET A 1 -15.46 0.80 4.08
N GLU A 2 -16.30 1.66 3.57
CA GLU A 2 -16.10 2.26 2.26
C GLU A 2 -16.14 3.78 2.38
N LEU A 3 -15.27 4.46 1.63
CA LEU A 3 -15.22 5.92 1.55
C LEU A 3 -15.18 6.32 0.07
N VAL A 4 -16.04 7.26 -0.32
CA VAL A 4 -16.01 7.84 -1.67
C VAL A 4 -15.47 9.25 -1.53
N LEU A 5 -14.27 9.47 -2.07
CA LEU A 5 -13.52 10.70 -1.84
C LEU A 5 -12.95 11.26 -3.13
N ALA A 6 -12.95 12.58 -3.25
CA ALA A 6 -12.15 13.28 -4.24
C ALA A 6 -10.67 13.27 -3.81
N GLN A 7 -9.77 13.61 -4.73
CA GLN A 7 -8.34 13.57 -4.44
C GLN A 7 -7.96 14.49 -3.26
N ASN A 8 -8.56 15.66 -3.17
CA ASN A 8 -8.27 16.60 -2.07
C ASN A 8 -8.87 16.16 -0.73
N GLU A 9 -9.67 15.09 -0.72
CA GLU A 9 -10.27 14.55 0.49
C GLU A 9 -9.53 13.32 1.04
N ILE A 10 -8.46 12.88 0.38
CA ILE A 10 -7.65 11.74 0.83
C ILE A 10 -7.23 11.84 2.31
N PRO A 11 -6.94 13.03 2.88
CA PRO A 11 -6.63 13.10 4.31
C PRO A 11 -7.70 12.49 5.22
N GLN A 12 -8.96 12.45 4.81
CA GLN A 12 -10.02 11.78 5.57
C GLN A 12 -9.76 10.26 5.67
N LEU A 13 -9.29 9.64 4.60
CA LEU A 13 -8.93 8.23 4.60
C LEU A 13 -7.75 7.98 5.53
N LEU A 14 -6.72 8.82 5.47
CA LEU A 14 -5.53 8.66 6.29
C LEU A 14 -5.85 8.81 7.78
N LYS A 15 -6.81 9.64 8.12
CA LYS A 15 -7.29 9.81 9.49
C LYS A 15 -7.99 8.54 9.98
N VAL A 16 -8.83 7.94 9.15
CA VAL A 16 -9.49 6.67 9.48
C VAL A 16 -8.47 5.56 9.72
N LEU A 17 -7.42 5.51 8.92
CA LEU A 17 -6.35 4.53 9.06
C LEU A 17 -5.45 4.80 10.26
N GLU A 18 -5.51 5.99 10.83
CA GLU A 18 -4.57 6.43 11.88
C GLU A 18 -3.13 6.14 11.46
N LEU A 19 -2.80 6.55 10.26
CA LEU A 19 -1.58 6.14 9.58
C LEU A 19 -0.30 6.35 10.40
N PRO A 20 -0.08 7.49 11.09
CA PRO A 20 1.15 7.69 11.84
C PRO A 20 1.33 6.72 13.02
N LYS A 21 0.24 6.18 13.54
CA LYS A 21 0.29 5.23 14.66
C LYS A 21 0.34 3.79 14.20
N ASN A 22 -0.18 3.49 13.03
CA ASN A 22 -0.38 2.13 12.57
C ASN A 22 0.69 1.74 11.55
N ARG A 23 1.88 1.43 12.02
CA ARG A 23 2.91 0.78 11.21
C ARG A 23 2.40 -0.57 10.76
N GLY A 24 2.93 -1.04 9.66
CA GLY A 24 2.59 -2.36 9.16
C GLY A 24 2.44 -2.39 7.64
N ILE A 25 1.71 -3.37 7.16
CA ILE A 25 1.60 -3.67 5.74
C ILE A 25 0.27 -3.14 5.22
N TYR A 26 0.34 -2.43 4.09
CA TYR A 26 -0.83 -1.88 3.40
C TYR A 26 -0.84 -2.40 1.96
N LEU A 27 -1.78 -3.28 1.65
CA LEU A 27 -1.97 -3.81 0.30
C LEU A 27 -2.89 -2.88 -0.47
N LEU A 28 -2.39 -2.32 -1.57
CA LEU A 28 -3.16 -1.42 -2.41
C LEU A 28 -3.49 -2.12 -3.72
N SER A 29 -4.77 -2.25 -4.02
CA SER A 29 -5.24 -2.90 -5.24
C SER A 29 -6.23 -2.02 -5.99
N GLY A 30 -6.36 -2.26 -7.28
CA GLY A 30 -7.22 -1.48 -8.17
C GLY A 30 -6.66 -1.52 -9.58
N ASN A 31 -7.44 -1.08 -10.55
CA ASN A 31 -7.01 -1.05 -11.94
C ASN A 31 -5.85 -0.08 -12.15
N LEU A 32 -5.18 -0.19 -13.30
CA LEU A 32 -4.24 0.83 -13.76
C LEU A 32 -4.92 2.20 -13.70
N ALA A 33 -4.19 3.22 -13.31
CA ALA A 33 -4.71 4.58 -13.15
C ALA A 33 -5.81 4.72 -12.10
N SER A 34 -5.96 3.75 -11.17
CA SER A 34 -6.95 3.85 -10.07
C SER A 34 -6.53 4.85 -9.00
N GLY A 35 -5.23 5.21 -8.95
CA GLY A 35 -4.72 6.15 -7.97
C GLY A 35 -3.91 5.52 -6.84
N LYS A 36 -3.38 4.32 -7.03
CA LYS A 36 -2.54 3.66 -6.02
C LYS A 36 -1.32 4.49 -5.68
N THR A 37 -0.57 4.94 -6.68
CA THR A 37 0.62 5.77 -6.48
C THR A 37 0.26 7.12 -5.86
N THR A 38 -0.85 7.72 -6.29
CA THR A 38 -1.35 8.96 -5.70
C THR A 38 -1.63 8.79 -4.20
N LEU A 39 -2.21 7.65 -3.82
CA LEU A 39 -2.46 7.37 -2.41
C LEU A 39 -1.14 7.19 -1.64
N VAL A 40 -0.17 6.48 -2.20
CA VAL A 40 1.15 6.35 -1.57
C VAL A 40 1.81 7.71 -1.38
N GLN A 41 1.72 8.60 -2.38
CA GLN A 41 2.23 9.97 -2.25
C GLN A 41 1.62 10.69 -1.04
N ALA A 42 0.30 10.60 -0.88
CA ALA A 42 -0.39 11.21 0.24
C ALA A 42 0.03 10.59 1.57
N MET A 43 0.18 9.28 1.62
CA MET A 43 0.60 8.55 2.82
C MET A 43 2.01 8.94 3.26
N VAL A 44 2.95 8.97 2.32
CA VAL A 44 4.35 9.35 2.59
C VAL A 44 4.43 10.78 3.11
N LYS A 45 3.67 11.68 2.48
CA LYS A 45 3.61 13.08 2.92
C LYS A 45 3.02 13.19 4.33
N ALA A 46 1.98 12.44 4.63
CA ALA A 46 1.35 12.45 5.95
C ALA A 46 2.29 11.95 7.04
N LEU A 47 3.25 11.09 6.68
CA LEU A 47 4.27 10.59 7.60
C LEU A 47 5.45 11.57 7.75
N GLY A 48 5.36 12.75 7.16
CA GLY A 48 6.35 13.80 7.34
C GLY A 48 7.57 13.68 6.45
N VAL A 49 7.51 12.89 5.38
CA VAL A 49 8.62 12.72 4.46
C VAL A 49 8.35 13.50 3.19
N VAL A 50 9.31 14.34 2.80
CA VAL A 50 9.29 15.04 1.51
C VAL A 50 10.10 14.20 0.55
N ALA A 51 9.42 13.50 -0.34
CA ALA A 51 10.06 12.62 -1.31
C ALA A 51 9.32 12.68 -2.63
N ASN A 52 10.06 12.45 -3.71
CA ASN A 52 9.45 12.32 -5.03
C ASN A 52 8.97 10.88 -5.19
N VAL A 53 7.70 10.63 -4.84
CA VAL A 53 7.12 9.29 -4.86
C VAL A 53 6.76 8.92 -6.28
N THR A 54 7.40 7.88 -6.80
CA THR A 54 7.11 7.29 -8.11
C THR A 54 6.82 5.81 -7.92
N SER A 55 6.17 5.22 -8.93
CA SER A 55 5.96 3.78 -8.91
C SER A 55 7.29 3.06 -9.10
N PRO A 56 7.67 2.12 -8.24
CA PRO A 56 8.90 1.35 -8.44
C PRO A 56 8.81 0.53 -9.74
N THR A 57 9.86 0.59 -10.55
CA THR A 57 9.89 -0.12 -11.84
C THR A 57 10.44 -1.53 -11.73
N TYR A 58 11.19 -1.81 -10.69
CA TYR A 58 11.78 -3.11 -10.42
C TYR A 58 11.47 -3.53 -9.00
N LEU A 59 11.80 -4.77 -8.70
CA LEU A 59 11.49 -5.47 -7.50
C LEU A 59 12.21 -5.00 -6.25
N THR A 60 12.83 -3.88 -6.28
CA THR A 60 13.44 -3.32 -5.10
C THR A 60 12.46 -2.38 -4.43
N ALA A 61 12.27 -2.59 -3.14
CA ALA A 61 11.55 -1.62 -2.34
C ALA A 61 12.24 -0.27 -2.45
N LEU A 62 11.47 0.76 -2.71
CA LEU A 62 11.97 2.12 -2.53
C LEU A 62 11.77 2.49 -1.06
N GLU A 63 12.85 2.84 -0.40
CA GLU A 63 12.79 3.32 0.97
C GLU A 63 12.86 4.85 0.98
N TYR A 64 11.85 5.49 1.59
CA TYR A 64 11.78 6.96 1.66
C TYR A 64 12.33 7.50 2.96
N GLY A 65 13.07 6.67 3.71
CA GLY A 65 13.56 7.04 5.03
C GLY A 65 12.54 6.77 6.14
N LYS A 66 12.97 6.79 7.41
CA LYS A 66 12.10 6.61 8.58
C LYS A 66 11.32 5.30 8.58
N GLY A 67 11.78 4.26 7.90
CA GLY A 67 11.09 2.97 7.83
C GLY A 67 9.86 2.97 6.94
N ILE A 68 9.85 3.77 5.89
CA ILE A 68 8.76 3.81 4.92
C ILE A 68 9.22 3.13 3.63
N TYR A 69 8.54 2.04 3.26
CA TYR A 69 8.90 1.21 2.12
C TYR A 69 7.77 1.17 1.11
N HIS A 70 8.10 1.25 -0.16
CA HIS A 70 7.14 1.25 -1.26
C HIS A 70 7.53 0.16 -2.26
N TYR A 71 6.59 -0.72 -2.58
CA TYR A 71 6.76 -1.85 -3.48
C TYR A 71 5.72 -1.79 -4.59
N ASP A 72 6.10 -2.24 -5.78
CA ASP A 72 5.17 -2.48 -6.88
C ASP A 72 5.39 -3.90 -7.38
N ILE A 73 4.38 -4.76 -7.21
CA ILE A 73 4.48 -6.18 -7.58
C ILE A 73 3.62 -6.52 -8.78
N TYR A 74 3.29 -5.52 -9.61
CA TYR A 74 2.50 -5.70 -10.81
C TYR A 74 3.11 -6.77 -11.72
N GLN A 75 2.31 -7.81 -12.03
CA GLN A 75 2.72 -8.94 -12.88
C GLN A 75 4.00 -9.65 -12.41
N ARG A 76 4.28 -9.61 -11.11
CA ARG A 76 5.43 -10.30 -10.53
C ARG A 76 4.99 -11.65 -9.98
N ASP A 77 5.85 -12.65 -10.17
CA ASP A 77 5.64 -13.96 -9.59
C ASP A 77 6.00 -13.93 -8.09
N LEU A 78 5.03 -14.27 -7.24
CA LEU A 78 5.24 -14.23 -5.79
C LEU A 78 6.34 -15.18 -5.34
N ASN A 79 6.44 -16.36 -5.94
CA ASN A 79 7.50 -17.32 -5.57
C ASN A 79 8.88 -16.73 -5.83
N THR A 80 9.05 -16.02 -6.95
CA THR A 80 10.30 -15.32 -7.26
C THR A 80 10.59 -14.23 -6.25
N LEU A 81 9.56 -13.44 -5.89
CA LEU A 81 9.69 -12.38 -4.92
C LEU A 81 10.13 -12.91 -3.55
N PHE A 82 9.53 -13.99 -3.11
CA PHE A 82 9.88 -14.61 -1.83
C PHE A 82 11.29 -15.17 -1.84
N ALA A 83 11.72 -15.75 -2.96
CA ALA A 83 13.09 -16.21 -3.11
C ALA A 83 14.11 -15.08 -3.03
N LEU A 84 13.70 -13.85 -3.40
CA LEU A 84 14.54 -12.66 -3.32
C LEU A 84 14.48 -11.95 -1.98
N GLY A 85 13.74 -12.47 -1.01
CA GLY A 85 13.68 -11.93 0.34
C GLY A 85 12.51 -10.99 0.61
N PHE A 86 11.45 -11.04 -0.19
CA PHE A 86 10.31 -10.14 -0.02
C PHE A 86 9.63 -10.29 1.35
N LEU A 87 9.46 -11.52 1.85
CA LEU A 87 8.86 -11.72 3.17
C LEU A 87 9.70 -11.12 4.29
N GLU A 88 11.02 -11.28 4.22
CA GLU A 88 11.94 -10.70 5.19
C GLU A 88 11.86 -9.17 5.18
N GLU A 89 11.69 -8.58 4.00
CA GLU A 89 11.47 -7.13 3.90
C GLU A 89 10.18 -6.72 4.61
N LEU A 90 9.09 -7.47 4.42
CA LEU A 90 7.80 -7.15 5.03
C LEU A 90 7.80 -7.32 6.55
N GLU A 91 8.72 -8.08 7.10
CA GLU A 91 8.85 -8.25 8.54
C GLU A 91 9.59 -7.10 9.22
N LYS A 92 10.25 -6.24 8.45
CA LYS A 92 10.92 -5.07 9.03
C LYS A 92 9.89 -4.12 9.63
N GLU A 93 10.27 -3.51 10.75
CA GLU A 93 9.42 -2.52 11.39
C GLU A 93 9.29 -1.27 10.51
N GLY A 94 8.07 -0.76 10.35
CA GLY A 94 7.80 0.43 9.56
C GLY A 94 6.49 0.34 8.80
N TRP A 95 6.36 1.16 7.78
CA TRP A 95 5.20 1.20 6.90
C TRP A 95 5.57 0.61 5.55
N HIS A 96 4.83 -0.41 5.12
CA HIS A 96 5.06 -1.10 3.86
C HIS A 96 3.85 -0.90 2.95
N PHE A 97 4.01 -0.08 1.92
CA PHE A 97 2.95 0.19 0.94
C PHE A 97 3.21 -0.66 -0.30
N ILE A 98 2.31 -1.61 -0.58
CA ILE A 98 2.47 -2.56 -1.67
C ILE A 98 1.41 -2.30 -2.73
N GLU A 99 1.79 -1.75 -3.88
CA GLU A 99 0.91 -1.59 -5.04
C GLU A 99 0.74 -2.93 -5.73
N TRP A 100 -0.50 -3.22 -6.12
CA TRP A 100 -0.90 -4.50 -6.72
C TRP A 100 -0.84 -5.67 -5.73
N GLY A 101 -1.00 -5.37 -4.44
CA GLY A 101 -1.17 -6.42 -3.44
C GLY A 101 -2.52 -7.10 -3.66
N ASP A 102 -2.49 -8.32 -4.20
CA ASP A 102 -3.68 -9.04 -4.62
C ASP A 102 -4.15 -10.06 -3.57
N GLU A 103 -5.18 -10.82 -3.96
CA GLU A 103 -5.77 -11.87 -3.15
C GLU A 103 -4.75 -12.96 -2.76
N ASN A 104 -3.84 -13.29 -3.66
CA ASN A 104 -2.84 -14.31 -3.42
C ASN A 104 -1.86 -13.90 -2.33
N LEU A 105 -1.38 -12.65 -2.39
CA LEU A 105 -0.49 -12.14 -1.36
C LEU A 105 -1.23 -12.01 -0.02
N ALA A 106 -2.48 -11.51 -0.05
CA ALA A 106 -3.29 -11.40 1.16
C ALA A 106 -3.45 -12.75 1.85
N LYS A 107 -3.73 -13.80 1.08
CA LYS A 107 -3.88 -15.15 1.62
C LYS A 107 -2.58 -15.64 2.27
N ILE A 108 -1.46 -15.41 1.63
CA ILE A 108 -0.16 -15.84 2.16
C ILE A 108 0.15 -15.11 3.47
N LEU A 109 -0.05 -13.79 3.52
CA LEU A 109 0.18 -13.01 4.74
C LEU A 109 -0.72 -13.47 5.87
N LYS A 110 -1.98 -13.76 5.58
CA LYS A 110 -2.92 -14.27 6.55
C LYS A 110 -2.49 -15.65 7.08
N ASP A 111 -2.06 -16.53 6.19
CA ASP A 111 -1.64 -17.90 6.56
C ASP A 111 -0.41 -17.90 7.46
N ILE A 112 0.52 -16.96 7.25
CA ILE A 112 1.72 -16.85 8.08
C ILE A 112 1.56 -15.94 9.30
N GLY A 113 0.38 -15.33 9.47
CA GLY A 113 0.06 -14.53 10.65
C GLY A 113 0.60 -13.12 10.64
N LEU A 114 0.93 -12.55 9.49
CA LEU A 114 1.32 -11.15 9.38
C LEU A 114 0.07 -10.29 9.15
N PRO A 115 -0.28 -9.39 10.08
CA PRO A 115 -1.45 -8.52 9.90
C PRO A 115 -1.20 -7.49 8.81
N PHE A 116 -2.28 -7.10 8.13
CA PHE A 116 -2.20 -6.11 7.06
C PHE A 116 -3.52 -5.39 6.89
N TRP A 117 -3.45 -4.17 6.35
CA TRP A 117 -4.60 -3.45 5.82
C TRP A 117 -4.71 -3.75 4.34
N ARG A 118 -5.95 -3.85 3.85
CA ARG A 118 -6.22 -3.98 2.44
C ARG A 118 -7.06 -2.81 1.98
N ILE A 119 -6.57 -2.10 0.97
CA ILE A 119 -7.25 -0.93 0.42
C ILE A 119 -7.49 -1.20 -1.06
N THR A 120 -8.76 -1.33 -1.43
CA THR A 120 -9.16 -1.51 -2.83
C THR A 120 -9.69 -0.18 -3.34
N ILE A 121 -9.17 0.27 -4.48
CA ILE A 121 -9.50 1.57 -5.06
C ILE A 121 -10.26 1.35 -6.36
N THR A 122 -11.46 1.91 -6.46
CA THR A 122 -12.27 1.84 -7.69
C THR A 122 -12.69 3.24 -8.10
N GLN A 123 -12.84 3.43 -9.42
CA GLN A 123 -13.33 4.69 -9.96
C GLN A 123 -14.82 4.84 -9.66
N GLU A 124 -15.20 6.02 -9.18
CA GLU A 124 -16.59 6.33 -8.84
C GLU A 124 -16.91 7.73 -9.37
N GLY A 125 -17.27 7.83 -10.64
CA GLY A 125 -17.43 9.10 -11.31
C GLY A 125 -16.10 9.87 -11.36
N ASN A 126 -16.08 11.10 -10.86
CA ASN A 126 -14.86 11.91 -10.73
C ASN A 126 -14.19 11.74 -9.36
N LYS A 127 -14.70 10.83 -8.55
CA LYS A 127 -14.13 10.49 -7.24
C LYS A 127 -13.62 9.05 -7.27
N ARG A 128 -13.10 8.58 -6.15
CA ARG A 128 -12.69 7.20 -5.99
C ARG A 128 -13.30 6.60 -4.74
N LYS A 129 -13.65 5.33 -4.84
CA LYS A 129 -14.14 4.56 -3.70
C LYS A 129 -12.99 3.75 -3.13
N TYR A 130 -12.75 3.92 -1.84
CA TYR A 130 -11.74 3.19 -1.10
C TYR A 130 -12.44 2.19 -0.19
N THR A 131 -12.22 0.92 -0.44
CA THR A 131 -12.77 -0.16 0.38
C THR A 131 -11.67 -0.67 1.29
N LEU A 132 -11.89 -0.60 2.60
CA LEU A 132 -10.90 -0.91 3.62
C LEU A 132 -11.20 -2.24 4.28
N GLY A 133 -10.17 -3.07 4.44
CA GLY A 133 -10.24 -4.30 5.20
C GLY A 133 -8.98 -4.45 6.05
N GLU A 134 -9.11 -5.12 7.19
CA GLU A 134 -8.00 -5.41 8.09
C GLU A 134 -7.97 -6.91 8.37
N TYR A 135 -6.79 -7.47 8.34
CA TYR A 135 -6.61 -8.91 8.54
C TYR A 135 -5.43 -9.22 9.46
#